data_2f9433553382cc57ac79370bf0b64518
#
_entry.id   2f9433553382cc57ac79370bf0b64518
#
_cell.length_a   1.000
_cell.length_b   1.000
_cell.length_c   1.000
_cell.angle_alpha   90.00
_cell.angle_beta   90.00
_cell.angle_gamma   90.00
#
_symmetry.space_group_name_H-M   'P 1'
#
loop_
_entity.id
_entity.type
_entity.pdbx_description
1 polymer ?
#
loop_
_entity_poly.entity_id
_entity_poly.type
_entity_poly.pdbx_seq_one_letter_code
_entity_poly.pdbx_strand_id
1 'polypeptide(L)'
;RLDGHPALGLVLSLAVADRSRLTAAGRADLARTGTGHLLAISGLHIGLAAMIGFWAGRAAGLLLPFACRMRHGLAVAWVCAMSVAGFYALLAGFGTSTTRALIMLLVLCITQLTRRNVHPANALGVALAMVLLVDPLAPLQAGFWLSFAAVAVLLLLFATRSVPRGRVGTLLRAQSGITLAMLPFGMYWFQQGTALGLPANLVAIPWVSLVVVPLVLAGAACLLLAWPAGSLLELAADAGQSLTAFLSWLAGRFPDLAWATPKPGLPGAALAVAGLLLLLLPRGMRIRWLAPFLCVPLLVPDSPDLDPGEVRVELLDVGQGLAALVDTRRNTLLYDSGPGKPGEWDLARTTIRPAMATRNTRVPKLIVISHGDMDHAGGLGGLRRLYPHVRILGNLGEGRIGCTRQLRWSWDGVGFRVLHPGPRLPYLGNASSCVMSVVAEQGAVLLPGDVDAAVEARLLRENIGEHELVVAPHHGSRTSSTPRWVERLRPRAVLFAAGPGNRFGFPDPGVVQRYLDAGALALSTADCGAIRVAMKRPGALELASARRARPAPWRWPPAPHCP
;
A
#
# COMPACT_ATOMS: atom_id res chain seq x y z
N ARG A 1 -6.33 14.59 29.77
CA ARG A 1 -5.04 14.35 30.45
C ARG A 1 -3.99 13.79 29.49
N LEU A 2 -4.39 13.06 28.45
CA LEU A 2 -3.44 12.50 27.46
C LEU A 2 -3.13 13.44 26.28
N ASP A 3 -3.77 14.62 26.21
CA ASP A 3 -3.48 15.59 25.15
C ASP A 3 -2.01 16.04 25.23
N GLY A 4 -1.28 15.84 24.13
CA GLY A 4 0.16 16.08 24.05
C GLY A 4 1.05 14.87 24.37
N HIS A 5 0.49 13.74 24.85
CA HIS A 5 1.31 12.54 25.12
C HIS A 5 1.76 11.87 23.83
N PRO A 6 3.07 11.54 23.65
CA PRO A 6 3.60 10.97 22.39
C PRO A 6 2.93 9.65 21.96
N ALA A 7 2.47 8.84 22.92
CA ALA A 7 1.82 7.56 22.67
C ALA A 7 0.28 7.64 22.59
N LEU A 8 -0.32 8.84 22.62
CA LEU A 8 -1.78 9.00 22.50
C LEU A 8 -2.33 8.26 21.26
N GLY A 9 -1.66 8.40 20.11
CA GLY A 9 -2.07 7.73 18.88
C GLY A 9 -2.06 6.19 18.99
N LEU A 10 -1.14 5.62 19.77
CA LEU A 10 -1.11 4.18 20.03
C LEU A 10 -2.28 3.75 20.93
N VAL A 11 -2.53 4.47 22.01
CA VAL A 11 -3.65 4.18 22.93
C VAL A 11 -4.98 4.27 22.19
N LEU A 12 -5.23 5.33 21.39
CA LEU A 12 -6.45 5.48 20.60
C LEU A 12 -6.61 4.38 19.56
N SER A 13 -5.51 3.97 18.91
CA SER A 13 -5.55 2.88 17.92
C SER A 13 -5.94 1.53 18.53
N LEU A 14 -5.58 1.28 19.80
CA LEU A 14 -5.89 0.06 20.54
C LEU A 14 -7.24 0.14 21.28
N ALA A 15 -7.69 1.33 21.67
CA ALA A 15 -8.97 1.52 22.35
C ALA A 15 -10.16 1.51 21.37
N VAL A 16 -10.08 2.35 20.33
CA VAL A 16 -11.20 2.66 19.42
C VAL A 16 -10.82 2.59 17.94
N ALA A 17 -9.70 1.94 17.60
CA ALA A 17 -9.16 1.80 16.25
C ALA A 17 -8.85 3.13 15.52
N ASP A 18 -8.78 4.27 16.23
CA ASP A 18 -8.41 5.56 15.65
C ASP A 18 -6.89 5.68 15.51
N ARG A 19 -6.44 5.83 14.25
CA ARG A 19 -5.03 5.95 13.86
C ARG A 19 -4.64 7.36 13.40
N SER A 20 -5.55 8.32 13.48
CA SER A 20 -5.35 9.69 12.99
C SER A 20 -4.19 10.39 13.69
N ARG A 21 -4.01 10.13 14.98
CA ARG A 21 -2.97 10.72 15.83
C ARG A 21 -1.60 10.03 15.75
N LEU A 22 -1.45 8.97 14.94
CA LEU A 22 -0.15 8.30 14.74
C LEU A 22 0.75 9.14 13.83
N THR A 23 1.97 9.41 14.29
CA THR A 23 2.96 10.15 13.50
C THR A 23 3.44 9.34 12.29
N ALA A 24 3.86 10.03 11.24
CA ALA A 24 4.42 9.39 10.05
C ALA A 24 5.70 8.58 10.38
N ALA A 25 6.56 9.11 11.26
CA ALA A 25 7.76 8.43 11.74
C ALA A 25 7.42 7.14 12.49
N GLY A 26 6.50 7.19 13.46
CA GLY A 26 6.07 6.00 14.21
C GLY A 26 5.49 4.91 13.29
N ARG A 27 4.68 5.29 12.29
CA ARG A 27 4.20 4.32 11.28
C ARG A 27 5.33 3.70 10.45
N ALA A 28 6.36 4.47 10.13
CA ALA A 28 7.52 3.96 9.38
C ALA A 28 8.33 2.97 10.21
N ASP A 29 8.58 3.24 11.49
CA ASP A 29 9.33 2.36 12.39
C ASP A 29 8.57 1.05 12.65
N LEU A 30 7.26 1.11 12.86
CA LEU A 30 6.42 -0.08 12.97
C LEU A 30 6.41 -0.92 11.69
N ALA A 31 6.46 -0.29 10.52
CA ALA A 31 6.58 -1.00 9.25
C ALA A 31 7.96 -1.65 9.08
N ARG A 32 9.05 -0.95 9.43
CA ARG A 32 10.43 -1.47 9.39
C ARG A 32 10.64 -2.66 10.32
N THR A 33 10.04 -2.61 11.51
CA THR A 33 10.12 -3.69 12.50
C THR A 33 9.10 -4.81 12.28
N GLY A 34 8.23 -4.71 11.25
CA GLY A 34 7.20 -5.72 10.98
C GLY A 34 6.10 -5.79 12.06
N THR A 35 6.00 -4.78 12.92
CA THR A 35 5.02 -4.71 14.03
C THR A 35 3.78 -3.89 13.69
N GLY A 36 3.65 -3.41 12.46
CA GLY A 36 2.51 -2.58 12.01
C GLY A 36 1.13 -3.21 12.22
N HIS A 37 1.05 -4.54 12.26
CA HIS A 37 -0.18 -5.27 12.55
C HIS A 37 -0.68 -5.09 14.00
N LEU A 38 0.17 -4.68 14.94
CA LEU A 38 -0.19 -4.40 16.33
C LEU A 38 -1.01 -3.11 16.48
N LEU A 39 -0.94 -2.19 15.50
CA LEU A 39 -1.78 -0.99 15.48
C LEU A 39 -3.24 -1.27 15.10
N ALA A 40 -3.51 -2.42 14.51
CA ALA A 40 -4.87 -2.88 14.29
C ALA A 40 -5.33 -3.66 15.51
N ILE A 41 -6.56 -3.44 15.95
CA ILE A 41 -7.16 -4.36 16.90
C ILE A 41 -7.18 -5.73 16.23
N SER A 42 -6.32 -6.63 16.72
CA SER A 42 -6.04 -7.93 16.11
C SER A 42 -6.91 -9.03 16.71
N GLY A 43 -6.92 -10.20 16.06
CA GLY A 43 -7.57 -11.39 16.64
C GLY A 43 -7.03 -11.78 18.01
N LEU A 44 -5.74 -11.50 18.28
CA LEU A 44 -5.14 -11.71 19.61
C LEU A 44 -5.77 -10.80 20.68
N HIS A 45 -6.03 -9.53 20.36
CA HIS A 45 -6.67 -8.58 21.27
C HIS A 45 -8.13 -8.96 21.56
N ILE A 46 -8.87 -9.38 20.54
CA ILE A 46 -10.24 -9.91 20.71
C ILE A 46 -10.23 -11.20 21.54
N GLY A 47 -9.26 -12.09 21.30
CA GLY A 47 -9.06 -13.31 22.08
C GLY A 47 -8.73 -13.04 23.55
N LEU A 48 -7.90 -11.99 23.83
CA LEU A 48 -7.59 -11.55 25.18
C LEU A 48 -8.83 -11.01 25.90
N ALA A 49 -9.61 -10.16 25.23
CA ALA A 49 -10.87 -9.65 25.76
C ALA A 49 -11.87 -10.79 26.06
N ALA A 50 -11.96 -11.76 25.13
CA ALA A 50 -12.76 -12.96 25.35
C ALA A 50 -12.26 -13.79 26.56
N MET A 51 -10.95 -13.93 26.73
CA MET A 51 -10.36 -14.63 27.87
C MET A 51 -10.68 -13.96 29.20
N ILE A 52 -10.60 -12.62 29.26
CA ILE A 52 -11.03 -11.85 30.43
C ILE A 52 -12.50 -12.10 30.72
N GLY A 53 -13.37 -11.99 29.71
CA GLY A 53 -14.80 -12.28 29.84
C GLY A 53 -15.09 -13.72 30.27
N PHE A 54 -14.33 -14.70 29.73
CA PHE A 54 -14.46 -16.11 30.10
C PHE A 54 -14.16 -16.34 31.58
N TRP A 55 -13.06 -15.81 32.10
CA TRP A 55 -12.70 -15.98 33.50
C TRP A 55 -13.63 -15.20 34.43
N ALA A 56 -14.09 -14.03 34.03
CA ALA A 56 -15.12 -13.28 34.77
C ALA A 56 -16.42 -14.09 34.82
N GLY A 57 -16.86 -14.67 33.71
CA GLY A 57 -18.03 -15.56 33.67
C GLY A 57 -17.85 -16.85 34.47
N ARG A 58 -16.62 -17.41 34.52
CA ARG A 58 -16.33 -18.54 35.42
C ARG A 58 -16.45 -18.15 36.88
N ALA A 59 -15.91 -16.98 37.26
CA ALA A 59 -16.05 -16.45 38.63
C ALA A 59 -17.52 -16.18 38.99
N ALA A 60 -18.25 -15.49 38.12
CA ALA A 60 -19.71 -15.27 38.30
C ALA A 60 -20.50 -16.58 38.40
N GLY A 61 -20.11 -17.60 37.63
CA GLY A 61 -20.70 -18.93 37.70
C GLY A 61 -20.51 -19.61 39.05
N LEU A 62 -19.54 -19.21 39.88
CA LEU A 62 -19.41 -19.74 41.24
C LEU A 62 -20.52 -19.28 42.18
N LEU A 63 -21.16 -18.17 41.85
CA LEU A 63 -22.30 -17.62 42.59
C LEU A 63 -23.62 -18.38 42.30
N LEU A 64 -23.63 -19.22 41.26
CA LEU A 64 -24.81 -20.03 40.92
C LEU A 64 -24.96 -21.23 41.90
N PRO A 65 -26.19 -21.66 42.18
CA PRO A 65 -26.44 -22.90 42.89
C PRO A 65 -25.69 -24.07 42.28
N PHE A 66 -25.21 -25.02 43.08
CA PHE A 66 -24.36 -26.12 42.64
C PHE A 66 -24.89 -26.88 41.41
N ALA A 67 -26.18 -27.22 41.41
CA ALA A 67 -26.81 -27.90 40.27
C ALA A 67 -26.80 -27.07 38.97
N CYS A 68 -27.03 -25.76 39.04
CA CYS A 68 -26.98 -24.84 37.92
C CYS A 68 -25.53 -24.64 37.43
N ARG A 69 -24.58 -24.55 38.35
CA ARG A 69 -23.15 -24.41 38.04
C ARG A 69 -22.61 -25.59 37.23
N MET A 70 -22.95 -26.81 37.67
CA MET A 70 -22.51 -28.03 36.96
C MET A 70 -23.10 -28.13 35.56
N ARG A 71 -24.32 -27.61 35.33
CA ARG A 71 -25.03 -27.70 34.06
C ARG A 71 -24.73 -26.53 33.13
N HIS A 72 -24.63 -25.31 33.64
CA HIS A 72 -24.57 -24.05 32.86
C HIS A 72 -23.31 -23.20 33.07
N GLY A 73 -22.46 -23.52 34.02
CA GLY A 73 -21.29 -22.67 34.36
C GLY A 73 -20.34 -22.47 33.20
N LEU A 74 -20.20 -23.43 32.28
CA LEU A 74 -19.40 -23.26 31.06
C LEU A 74 -20.10 -22.36 30.04
N ALA A 75 -21.45 -22.45 29.92
CA ALA A 75 -22.22 -21.60 29.03
C ALA A 75 -22.12 -20.13 29.47
N VAL A 76 -22.25 -19.86 30.78
CA VAL A 76 -22.07 -18.50 31.34
C VAL A 76 -20.70 -17.95 31.00
N ALA A 77 -19.63 -18.74 31.16
CA ALA A 77 -18.29 -18.31 30.82
C ALA A 77 -18.13 -17.94 29.33
N TRP A 78 -18.67 -18.75 28.42
CA TRP A 78 -18.62 -18.47 26.99
C TRP A 78 -19.51 -17.29 26.56
N VAL A 79 -20.67 -17.12 27.17
CA VAL A 79 -21.53 -15.94 26.94
C VAL A 79 -20.80 -14.66 27.38
N CYS A 80 -20.22 -14.66 28.58
CA CYS A 80 -19.42 -13.53 29.05
C CYS A 80 -18.22 -13.25 28.14
N ALA A 81 -17.54 -14.31 27.65
CA ALA A 81 -16.43 -14.18 26.69
C ALA A 81 -16.88 -13.48 25.42
N MET A 82 -18.01 -13.93 24.82
CA MET A 82 -18.57 -13.34 23.61
C MET A 82 -19.06 -11.91 23.83
N SER A 83 -19.67 -11.63 24.99
CA SER A 83 -20.15 -10.27 25.33
C SER A 83 -19.01 -9.28 25.45
N VAL A 84 -17.92 -9.62 26.17
CA VAL A 84 -16.76 -8.73 26.34
C VAL A 84 -16.02 -8.54 25.01
N ALA A 85 -15.80 -9.61 24.24
CA ALA A 85 -15.17 -9.53 22.92
C ALA A 85 -16.02 -8.73 21.92
N GLY A 86 -17.35 -8.96 21.91
CA GLY A 86 -18.30 -8.24 21.06
C GLY A 86 -18.36 -6.76 21.42
N PHE A 87 -18.37 -6.43 22.71
CA PHE A 87 -18.33 -5.06 23.16
C PHE A 87 -17.02 -4.34 22.75
N TYR A 88 -15.88 -5.02 22.90
CA TYR A 88 -14.61 -4.46 22.42
C TYR A 88 -14.59 -4.26 20.90
N ALA A 89 -15.17 -5.20 20.14
CA ALA A 89 -15.30 -5.04 18.69
C ALA A 89 -16.23 -3.88 18.29
N LEU A 90 -17.30 -3.63 19.09
CA LEU A 90 -18.19 -2.48 18.92
C LEU A 90 -17.44 -1.17 19.15
N LEU A 91 -16.66 -1.04 20.22
CA LEU A 91 -15.80 0.11 20.47
C LEU A 91 -14.79 0.34 19.33
N ALA A 92 -14.32 -0.74 18.71
CA ALA A 92 -13.44 -0.73 17.55
C ALA A 92 -14.15 -0.43 16.20
N GLY A 93 -15.45 -0.17 16.21
CA GLY A 93 -16.24 0.10 15.01
C GLY A 93 -16.41 -1.11 14.08
N PHE A 94 -16.34 -2.34 14.56
CA PHE A 94 -16.44 -3.59 13.77
C PHE A 94 -15.52 -3.61 12.53
N GLY A 95 -14.29 -3.15 12.69
CA GLY A 95 -13.31 -3.23 11.60
C GLY A 95 -13.16 -4.66 11.07
N THR A 96 -12.76 -4.81 9.79
CA THR A 96 -12.67 -6.12 9.11
C THR A 96 -11.85 -7.16 9.87
N SER A 97 -10.80 -6.75 10.60
CA SER A 97 -9.97 -7.63 11.44
C SER A 97 -10.71 -8.15 12.67
N THR A 98 -11.46 -7.25 13.35
CA THR A 98 -12.23 -7.59 14.56
C THR A 98 -13.42 -8.49 14.24
N THR A 99 -14.11 -8.23 13.12
CA THR A 99 -15.24 -9.06 12.64
C THR A 99 -14.80 -10.49 12.36
N ARG A 100 -13.67 -10.68 11.64
CA ARG A 100 -13.12 -12.03 11.40
C ARG A 100 -12.76 -12.74 12.70
N ALA A 101 -12.14 -12.04 13.65
CA ALA A 101 -11.78 -12.60 14.94
C ALA A 101 -13.00 -13.02 15.76
N LEU A 102 -14.08 -12.22 15.75
CA LEU A 102 -15.35 -12.57 16.39
C LEU A 102 -16.01 -13.79 15.75
N ILE A 103 -16.00 -13.91 14.42
CA ILE A 103 -16.53 -15.06 13.73
C ILE A 103 -15.76 -16.33 14.12
N MET A 104 -14.40 -16.28 14.13
CA MET A 104 -13.58 -17.39 14.58
C MET A 104 -13.86 -17.77 16.04
N LEU A 105 -14.01 -16.77 16.91
CA LEU A 105 -14.36 -16.97 18.32
C LEU A 105 -15.76 -17.57 18.48
N LEU A 106 -16.74 -17.11 17.70
CA LEU A 106 -18.10 -17.64 17.71
C LEU A 106 -18.12 -19.12 17.31
N VAL A 107 -17.40 -19.50 16.25
CA VAL A 107 -17.27 -20.90 15.83
C VAL A 107 -16.65 -21.73 16.96
N LEU A 108 -15.60 -21.24 17.59
CA LEU A 108 -14.99 -21.91 18.74
C LEU A 108 -15.98 -22.04 19.91
N CYS A 109 -16.70 -20.99 20.25
CA CYS A 109 -17.71 -20.98 21.30
C CYS A 109 -18.80 -22.04 21.04
N ILE A 110 -19.33 -22.09 19.82
CA ILE A 110 -20.36 -23.07 19.43
C ILE A 110 -19.82 -24.49 19.55
N THR A 111 -18.61 -24.78 19.08
CA THR A 111 -18.00 -26.11 19.18
C THR A 111 -17.82 -26.54 20.63
N GLN A 112 -17.44 -25.64 21.51
CA GLN A 112 -17.28 -25.93 22.95
C GLN A 112 -18.61 -26.12 23.66
N LEU A 113 -19.62 -25.32 23.36
CA LEU A 113 -20.93 -25.42 23.97
C LEU A 113 -21.72 -26.67 23.51
N THR A 114 -21.57 -27.05 22.25
CA THR A 114 -22.19 -28.26 21.69
C THR A 114 -21.45 -29.54 22.04
N ARG A 115 -20.27 -29.42 22.70
CA ARG A 115 -19.39 -30.56 23.07
C ARG A 115 -19.01 -31.44 21.86
N ARG A 116 -19.04 -30.90 20.65
CA ARG A 116 -18.66 -31.63 19.45
C ARG A 116 -17.14 -31.63 19.30
N ASN A 117 -16.55 -32.80 19.13
CA ASN A 117 -15.15 -32.96 18.77
C ASN A 117 -14.95 -32.59 17.29
N VAL A 118 -14.95 -31.29 17.01
CA VAL A 118 -14.69 -30.76 15.65
C VAL A 118 -13.20 -30.63 15.47
N HIS A 119 -12.67 -31.23 14.42
CA HIS A 119 -11.24 -31.05 14.09
C HIS A 119 -10.94 -29.56 13.86
N PRO A 120 -9.85 -28.98 14.41
CA PRO A 120 -9.57 -27.54 14.31
C PRO A 120 -9.54 -26.99 12.90
N ALA A 121 -9.10 -27.80 11.91
CA ALA A 121 -9.13 -27.40 10.50
C ALA A 121 -10.56 -27.22 9.97
N ASN A 122 -11.51 -28.07 10.41
CA ASN A 122 -12.92 -27.94 10.02
C ASN A 122 -13.55 -26.69 10.66
N ALA A 123 -13.22 -26.40 11.92
CA ALA A 123 -13.65 -25.16 12.58
C ALA A 123 -13.12 -23.91 11.84
N LEU A 124 -11.86 -23.94 11.40
CA LEU A 124 -11.27 -22.87 10.59
C LEU A 124 -11.98 -22.76 9.23
N GLY A 125 -12.32 -23.88 8.59
CA GLY A 125 -13.08 -23.92 7.33
C GLY A 125 -14.50 -23.32 7.48
N VAL A 126 -15.21 -23.65 8.57
CA VAL A 126 -16.51 -23.05 8.89
C VAL A 126 -16.39 -21.53 9.11
N ALA A 127 -15.37 -21.09 9.87
CA ALA A 127 -15.13 -19.67 10.08
C ALA A 127 -14.79 -18.94 8.75
N LEU A 128 -14.03 -19.58 7.87
CA LEU A 128 -13.74 -19.07 6.53
C LEU A 128 -15.04 -18.90 5.71
N ALA A 129 -15.88 -19.92 5.67
CA ALA A 129 -17.16 -19.86 4.96
C ALA A 129 -18.07 -18.74 5.52
N MET A 130 -18.16 -18.62 6.85
CA MET A 130 -18.94 -17.54 7.48
C MET A 130 -18.40 -16.14 7.14
N VAL A 131 -17.08 -15.96 7.12
CA VAL A 131 -16.49 -14.67 6.73
C VAL A 131 -16.80 -14.34 5.28
N LEU A 132 -16.74 -15.31 4.37
CA LEU A 132 -17.07 -15.11 2.96
C LEU A 132 -18.56 -14.84 2.71
N LEU A 133 -19.44 -15.38 3.56
CA LEU A 133 -20.87 -15.05 3.51
C LEU A 133 -21.16 -13.62 3.98
N VAL A 134 -20.44 -13.14 4.99
CA VAL A 134 -20.58 -11.76 5.51
C VAL A 134 -19.90 -10.73 4.60
N ASP A 135 -18.73 -11.05 4.10
CA ASP A 135 -17.94 -10.19 3.20
C ASP A 135 -17.33 -11.01 2.06
N PRO A 136 -18.05 -11.16 0.92
CA PRO A 136 -17.54 -11.89 -0.25
C PRO A 136 -16.26 -11.26 -0.85
N LEU A 137 -15.99 -9.99 -0.56
CA LEU A 137 -14.81 -9.28 -1.03
C LEU A 137 -13.61 -9.38 -0.08
N ALA A 138 -13.77 -10.04 1.07
CA ALA A 138 -12.69 -10.26 2.04
C ALA A 138 -11.38 -10.79 1.42
N PRO A 139 -11.37 -11.72 0.44
CA PRO A 139 -10.14 -12.23 -0.19
C PRO A 139 -9.30 -11.17 -0.92
N LEU A 140 -9.87 -10.01 -1.22
CA LEU A 140 -9.14 -8.89 -1.82
C LEU A 140 -8.32 -8.09 -0.83
N GLN A 141 -8.53 -8.31 0.46
CA GLN A 141 -7.85 -7.61 1.54
C GLN A 141 -6.68 -8.44 2.07
N ALA A 142 -5.50 -7.79 2.24
CA ALA A 142 -4.33 -8.43 2.85
C ALA A 142 -4.64 -9.08 4.20
N GLY A 143 -5.45 -8.40 5.03
CA GLY A 143 -5.80 -8.84 6.36
C GLY A 143 -6.55 -10.19 6.40
N PHE A 144 -7.31 -10.53 5.36
CA PHE A 144 -7.98 -11.82 5.24
C PHE A 144 -6.94 -12.95 5.20
N TRP A 145 -6.01 -12.88 4.25
CA TRP A 145 -4.95 -13.89 4.08
C TRP A 145 -4.05 -13.98 5.31
N LEU A 146 -3.64 -12.84 5.87
CA LEU A 146 -2.79 -12.81 7.06
C LEU A 146 -3.48 -13.45 8.27
N SER A 147 -4.79 -13.22 8.49
CA SER A 147 -5.51 -13.81 9.62
C SER A 147 -5.67 -15.32 9.48
N PHE A 148 -6.18 -15.79 8.33
CA PHE A 148 -6.42 -17.23 8.13
C PHE A 148 -5.11 -18.02 7.99
N ALA A 149 -4.10 -17.46 7.29
CA ALA A 149 -2.79 -18.08 7.17
C ALA A 149 -2.08 -18.21 8.53
N ALA A 150 -2.14 -17.19 9.39
CA ALA A 150 -1.53 -17.26 10.72
C ALA A 150 -2.13 -18.39 11.56
N VAL A 151 -3.46 -18.53 11.58
CA VAL A 151 -4.13 -19.62 12.31
C VAL A 151 -3.82 -20.98 11.70
N ALA A 152 -3.85 -21.11 10.36
CA ALA A 152 -3.51 -22.34 9.67
C ALA A 152 -2.07 -22.78 9.94
N VAL A 153 -1.12 -21.84 9.93
CA VAL A 153 0.30 -22.10 10.25
C VAL A 153 0.45 -22.60 11.68
N LEU A 154 -0.22 -21.97 12.65
CA LEU A 154 -0.20 -22.44 14.05
C LEU A 154 -0.76 -23.85 14.17
N LEU A 155 -1.92 -24.12 13.53
CA LEU A 155 -2.50 -25.45 13.54
C LEU A 155 -1.53 -26.50 12.95
N LEU A 156 -0.90 -26.21 11.82
CA LEU A 156 0.08 -27.09 11.19
C LEU A 156 1.34 -27.29 12.07
N LEU A 157 1.86 -26.23 12.66
CA LEU A 157 3.06 -26.29 13.50
C LEU A 157 2.85 -27.16 14.75
N PHE A 158 1.65 -27.14 15.33
CA PHE A 158 1.36 -27.87 16.55
C PHE A 158 0.70 -29.24 16.29
N ALA A 159 0.06 -29.45 15.12
CA ALA A 159 -0.47 -30.75 14.73
C ALA A 159 0.62 -31.70 14.19
N THR A 160 1.62 -31.18 13.45
CA THR A 160 2.60 -32.00 12.73
C THR A 160 3.91 -32.25 13.48
N ARG A 161 4.11 -31.60 14.62
CA ARG A 161 5.38 -31.68 15.35
C ARG A 161 5.15 -31.80 16.85
N SER A 162 6.01 -32.54 17.56
CA SER A 162 6.03 -32.58 19.02
C SER A 162 6.15 -31.18 19.61
N VAL A 163 5.32 -30.85 20.58
CA VAL A 163 5.37 -29.55 21.27
C VAL A 163 6.67 -29.50 22.08
N PRO A 164 7.46 -28.38 21.98
CA PRO A 164 8.67 -28.23 22.81
C PRO A 164 8.31 -28.31 24.29
N ARG A 165 9.22 -28.93 25.07
CA ARG A 165 9.11 -28.93 26.54
C ARG A 165 9.44 -27.54 27.06
N GLY A 166 8.41 -26.80 27.53
CA GLY A 166 8.57 -25.47 28.11
C GLY A 166 7.93 -24.33 27.30
N ARG A 167 7.48 -23.29 28.03
CA ARG A 167 6.72 -22.13 27.48
C ARG A 167 7.56 -21.32 26.50
N VAL A 168 8.85 -21.11 26.81
CA VAL A 168 9.75 -20.31 25.95
C VAL A 168 9.98 -20.99 24.60
N GLY A 169 10.25 -22.31 24.59
CA GLY A 169 10.42 -23.04 23.34
C GLY A 169 9.16 -23.06 22.47
N THR A 170 7.99 -23.13 23.10
CA THR A 170 6.71 -23.04 22.41
C THR A 170 6.49 -21.66 21.79
N LEU A 171 6.77 -20.59 22.54
CA LEU A 171 6.67 -19.19 22.05
C LEU A 171 7.64 -18.94 20.89
N LEU A 172 8.90 -19.30 21.03
CA LEU A 172 9.91 -19.14 19.98
C LEU A 172 9.51 -19.87 18.70
N ARG A 173 9.00 -21.09 18.84
CA ARG A 173 8.55 -21.90 17.70
C ARG A 173 7.34 -21.27 17.00
N ALA A 174 6.34 -20.84 17.76
CA ALA A 174 5.16 -20.18 17.23
C ALA A 174 5.56 -18.90 16.48
N GLN A 175 6.37 -18.05 17.13
CA GLN A 175 6.77 -16.77 16.58
C GLN A 175 7.66 -16.92 15.34
N SER A 176 8.65 -17.82 15.36
CA SER A 176 9.49 -18.08 14.18
C SER A 176 8.67 -18.64 13.02
N GLY A 177 7.75 -19.57 13.31
CA GLY A 177 6.87 -20.14 12.30
C GLY A 177 5.96 -19.11 11.65
N ILE A 178 5.31 -18.27 12.46
CA ILE A 178 4.45 -17.18 11.94
C ILE A 178 5.27 -16.16 11.16
N THR A 179 6.41 -15.71 11.69
CA THR A 179 7.27 -14.71 11.02
C THR A 179 7.71 -15.19 9.64
N LEU A 180 8.22 -16.42 9.55
CA LEU A 180 8.62 -17.01 8.26
C LEU A 180 7.42 -17.17 7.32
N ALA A 181 6.29 -17.64 7.85
CA ALA A 181 5.09 -17.87 7.08
C ALA A 181 4.45 -16.59 6.52
N MET A 182 4.57 -15.48 7.24
CA MET A 182 4.01 -14.20 6.82
C MET A 182 4.90 -13.44 5.84
N LEU A 183 6.18 -13.82 5.67
CA LEU A 183 7.10 -13.15 4.73
C LEU A 183 6.55 -13.07 3.30
N PRO A 184 6.11 -14.16 2.63
CA PRO A 184 5.57 -14.08 1.27
C PRO A 184 4.37 -13.16 1.15
N PHE A 185 3.48 -13.19 2.15
CA PHE A 185 2.32 -12.29 2.18
C PHE A 185 2.72 -10.83 2.38
N GLY A 186 3.69 -10.58 3.27
CA GLY A 186 4.25 -9.26 3.50
C GLY A 186 4.90 -8.68 2.24
N MET A 187 5.68 -9.48 1.54
CA MET A 187 6.32 -9.11 0.28
C MET A 187 5.30 -8.85 -0.83
N TYR A 188 4.27 -9.69 -0.94
CA TYR A 188 3.24 -9.53 -1.97
C TYR A 188 2.35 -8.30 -1.73
N TRP A 189 1.86 -8.11 -0.50
CA TRP A 189 0.88 -7.06 -0.19
C TRP A 189 1.52 -5.71 0.17
N PHE A 190 2.63 -5.73 0.91
CA PHE A 190 3.25 -4.51 1.45
C PHE A 190 4.57 -4.16 0.78
N GLN A 191 5.09 -5.04 -0.09
CA GLN A 191 6.37 -4.87 -0.80
C GLN A 191 7.54 -4.57 0.17
N GLN A 192 7.49 -5.21 1.32
CA GLN A 192 8.49 -5.07 2.38
C GLN A 192 8.85 -6.43 2.96
N GLY A 193 10.13 -6.61 3.20
CA GLY A 193 10.67 -7.71 4.00
C GLY A 193 11.43 -7.14 5.19
N THR A 194 11.43 -7.84 6.32
CA THR A 194 12.23 -7.46 7.47
C THR A 194 12.68 -8.67 8.27
N ALA A 195 13.97 -8.72 8.60
CA ALA A 195 14.50 -9.67 9.55
C ALA A 195 14.28 -9.23 11.02
N LEU A 196 13.97 -7.93 11.22
CA LEU A 196 13.65 -7.38 12.55
C LEU A 196 12.32 -7.90 13.11
N GLY A 197 11.47 -8.47 12.26
CA GLY A 197 10.13 -8.93 12.67
C GLY A 197 10.17 -9.97 13.79
N LEU A 198 11.14 -10.88 13.80
CA LEU A 198 11.24 -11.88 14.85
C LEU A 198 11.61 -11.27 16.22
N PRO A 199 12.73 -10.57 16.39
CA PRO A 199 13.08 -9.97 17.69
C PRO A 199 12.08 -8.89 18.14
N ALA A 200 11.58 -8.08 17.22
CA ALA A 200 10.59 -7.06 17.54
C ALA A 200 9.28 -7.68 18.09
N ASN A 201 8.75 -8.70 17.42
CA ASN A 201 7.48 -9.32 17.81
C ASN A 201 7.60 -10.20 19.07
N LEU A 202 8.78 -10.77 19.36
CA LEU A 202 9.03 -11.48 20.63
C LEU A 202 8.86 -10.56 21.85
N VAL A 203 9.17 -9.28 21.71
CA VAL A 203 8.99 -8.27 22.76
C VAL A 203 7.62 -7.60 22.63
N ALA A 204 7.28 -7.10 21.45
CA ALA A 204 6.11 -6.26 21.22
C ALA A 204 4.79 -6.99 21.46
N ILE A 205 4.67 -8.26 21.01
CA ILE A 205 3.41 -9.01 21.17
C ILE A 205 3.07 -9.25 22.63
N PRO A 206 3.97 -9.82 23.48
CA PRO A 206 3.69 -9.96 24.90
C PRO A 206 3.44 -8.62 25.59
N TRP A 207 4.25 -7.60 25.27
CA TRP A 207 4.12 -6.27 25.89
C TRP A 207 2.77 -5.63 25.59
N VAL A 208 2.35 -5.59 24.34
CA VAL A 208 1.04 -5.04 23.95
C VAL A 208 -0.09 -5.87 24.56
N SER A 209 -0.01 -7.19 24.48
CA SER A 209 -1.11 -8.06 24.90
C SER A 209 -1.26 -8.20 26.40
N LEU A 210 -0.17 -8.18 27.16
CA LEU A 210 -0.22 -8.41 28.62
C LEU A 210 -0.15 -7.13 29.46
N VAL A 211 0.31 -6.01 28.87
CA VAL A 211 0.44 -4.73 29.58
C VAL A 211 -0.45 -3.68 28.96
N VAL A 212 -0.22 -3.29 27.70
CA VAL A 212 -0.90 -2.12 27.13
C VAL A 212 -2.40 -2.36 26.95
N VAL A 213 -2.80 -3.45 26.31
CA VAL A 213 -4.23 -3.73 26.02
C VAL A 213 -5.05 -3.94 27.30
N PRO A 214 -4.61 -4.69 28.33
CA PRO A 214 -5.35 -4.78 29.59
C PRO A 214 -5.54 -3.42 30.27
N LEU A 215 -4.52 -2.58 30.31
CA LEU A 215 -4.62 -1.23 30.87
C LEU A 215 -5.58 -0.35 30.09
N VAL A 216 -5.54 -0.40 28.76
CA VAL A 216 -6.48 0.33 27.89
C VAL A 216 -7.90 -0.15 28.11
N LEU A 217 -8.15 -1.47 28.17
CA LEU A 217 -9.48 -2.03 28.40
C LEU A 217 -10.01 -1.69 29.81
N ALA A 218 -9.15 -1.79 30.83
CA ALA A 218 -9.51 -1.39 32.20
C ALA A 218 -9.83 0.11 32.29
N GLY A 219 -8.99 0.96 31.67
CA GLY A 219 -9.23 2.40 31.60
C GLY A 219 -10.53 2.74 30.85
N ALA A 220 -10.81 2.07 29.73
CA ALA A 220 -12.06 2.23 28.99
C ALA A 220 -13.27 1.78 29.82
N ALA A 221 -13.18 0.67 30.55
CA ALA A 221 -14.23 0.20 31.45
C ALA A 221 -14.50 1.21 32.58
N CYS A 222 -13.44 1.77 33.19
CA CYS A 222 -13.58 2.83 34.20
C CYS A 222 -14.30 4.06 33.65
N LEU A 223 -13.94 4.50 32.44
CA LEU A 223 -14.62 5.65 31.80
C LEU A 223 -16.11 5.41 31.58
N LEU A 224 -16.48 4.19 31.15
CA LEU A 224 -17.89 3.81 30.94
C LEU A 224 -18.70 3.77 32.26
N LEU A 225 -18.02 3.42 33.35
CA LEU A 225 -18.61 3.38 34.69
C LEU A 225 -18.53 4.75 35.41
N ALA A 226 -18.09 5.81 34.73
CA ALA A 226 -17.80 7.12 35.27
C ALA A 226 -16.78 7.09 36.44
N TRP A 227 -15.89 6.10 36.46
CA TRP A 227 -14.81 5.97 37.44
C TRP A 227 -13.54 6.68 36.97
N PRO A 228 -12.62 7.07 37.91
CA PRO A 228 -11.37 7.70 37.54
C PRO A 228 -10.47 6.75 36.72
N ALA A 229 -10.30 7.05 35.44
CA ALA A 229 -9.51 6.23 34.50
C ALA A 229 -8.13 6.82 34.16
N GLY A 230 -7.85 8.06 34.64
CA GLY A 230 -6.68 8.85 34.19
C GLY A 230 -5.36 8.11 34.37
N SER A 231 -5.10 7.61 35.58
CA SER A 231 -3.83 6.89 35.89
C SER A 231 -3.64 5.59 35.10
N LEU A 232 -4.71 4.84 34.83
CA LEU A 232 -4.62 3.62 34.02
C LEU A 232 -4.28 3.92 32.56
N LEU A 233 -4.89 4.96 32.01
CA LEU A 233 -4.65 5.36 30.62
C LEU A 233 -3.29 6.05 30.46
N GLU A 234 -2.83 6.80 31.46
CA GLU A 234 -1.48 7.35 31.52
C GLU A 234 -0.44 6.22 31.56
N LEU A 235 -0.62 5.23 32.44
CA LEU A 235 0.26 4.05 32.49
C LEU A 235 0.26 3.25 31.18
N ALA A 236 -0.90 3.11 30.52
CA ALA A 236 -0.98 2.48 29.19
C ALA A 236 -0.20 3.28 28.14
N ALA A 237 -0.25 4.62 28.21
CA ALA A 237 0.48 5.50 27.30
C ALA A 237 1.99 5.43 27.54
N ASP A 238 2.45 5.44 28.80
CA ASP A 238 3.87 5.29 29.15
C ASP A 238 4.43 3.94 28.72
N ALA A 239 3.67 2.86 28.93
CA ALA A 239 4.02 1.53 28.44
C ALA A 239 4.07 1.49 26.91
N GLY A 240 3.15 2.18 26.24
CA GLY A 240 3.13 2.33 24.77
C GLY A 240 4.33 3.14 24.27
N GLN A 241 4.71 4.21 24.97
CA GLN A 241 5.88 5.03 24.64
C GLN A 241 7.17 4.23 24.77
N SER A 242 7.33 3.45 25.84
CA SER A 242 8.48 2.58 26.04
C SER A 242 8.64 1.57 24.89
N LEU A 243 7.54 0.97 24.45
CA LEU A 243 7.54 0.08 23.29
C LEU A 243 7.93 0.80 22.00
N THR A 244 7.33 1.95 21.71
CA THR A 244 7.64 2.71 20.50
C THR A 244 9.09 3.19 20.49
N ALA A 245 9.65 3.60 21.63
CA ALA A 245 11.07 3.93 21.78
C ALA A 245 11.99 2.73 21.48
N PHE A 246 11.66 1.56 22.01
CA PHE A 246 12.39 0.31 21.71
C PHE A 246 12.34 -0.01 20.21
N LEU A 247 11.17 0.06 19.57
CA LEU A 247 11.03 -0.24 18.15
C LEU A 247 11.76 0.78 17.26
N SER A 248 11.74 2.06 17.62
CA SER A 248 12.49 3.11 16.91
C SER A 248 14.01 2.91 17.06
N TRP A 249 14.46 2.56 18.26
CA TRP A 249 15.87 2.21 18.50
C TRP A 249 16.29 1.00 17.64
N LEU A 250 15.49 -0.07 17.61
CA LEU A 250 15.77 -1.26 16.81
C LEU A 250 15.82 -0.95 15.31
N ALA A 251 14.86 -0.17 14.80
CA ALA A 251 14.80 0.24 13.40
C ALA A 251 15.97 1.16 13.01
N GLY A 252 16.39 2.05 13.91
CA GLY A 252 17.53 2.95 13.70
C GLY A 252 18.88 2.25 13.82
N ARG A 253 19.02 1.26 14.70
CA ARG A 253 20.27 0.53 14.92
C ARG A 253 20.59 -0.46 13.79
N PHE A 254 19.56 -1.01 13.13
CA PHE A 254 19.69 -2.04 12.10
C PHE A 254 18.84 -1.69 10.85
N PRO A 255 19.11 -0.57 10.17
CA PRO A 255 18.29 -0.10 9.06
C PRO A 255 18.30 -1.07 7.87
N ASP A 256 19.40 -1.77 7.63
CA ASP A 256 19.60 -2.68 6.50
C ASP A 256 18.85 -4.02 6.66
N LEU A 257 18.38 -4.34 7.86
CA LEU A 257 17.57 -5.54 8.10
C LEU A 257 16.09 -5.36 7.74
N ALA A 258 15.69 -4.16 7.30
CA ALA A 258 14.38 -3.89 6.69
C ALA A 258 14.59 -3.41 5.25
N TRP A 259 14.06 -4.14 4.29
CA TRP A 259 14.25 -3.87 2.87
C TRP A 259 12.93 -3.79 2.11
N ALA A 260 12.90 -2.95 1.09
CA ALA A 260 11.82 -2.96 0.13
C ALA A 260 11.99 -4.15 -0.83
N THR A 261 10.89 -4.81 -1.18
CA THR A 261 10.87 -5.88 -2.19
C THR A 261 10.07 -5.44 -3.40
N PRO A 262 10.42 -5.90 -4.62
CA PRO A 262 9.50 -5.75 -5.74
C PRO A 262 8.20 -6.49 -5.40
N LYS A 263 7.10 -6.08 -6.02
CA LYS A 263 5.87 -6.87 -5.93
C LYS A 263 6.09 -8.15 -6.75
N PRO A 264 6.10 -9.34 -6.13
CA PRO A 264 6.24 -10.57 -6.88
C PRO A 264 5.00 -10.80 -7.75
N GLY A 265 5.17 -11.39 -8.91
CA GLY A 265 4.05 -11.88 -9.71
C GLY A 265 3.23 -12.92 -8.94
N LEU A 266 1.97 -13.10 -9.33
CA LEU A 266 1.11 -14.09 -8.70
C LEU A 266 1.70 -15.52 -8.71
N PRO A 267 2.34 -16.00 -9.81
CA PRO A 267 3.00 -17.29 -9.81
C PRO A 267 4.15 -17.37 -8.80
N GLY A 268 4.99 -16.34 -8.71
CA GLY A 268 6.09 -16.28 -7.75
C GLY A 268 5.61 -16.30 -6.30
N ALA A 269 4.53 -15.57 -6.01
CA ALA A 269 3.90 -15.59 -4.68
C ALA A 269 3.33 -16.98 -4.35
N ALA A 270 2.66 -17.64 -5.31
CA ALA A 270 2.11 -18.99 -5.13
C ALA A 270 3.22 -20.03 -4.88
N LEU A 271 4.33 -19.97 -5.64
CA LEU A 271 5.49 -20.83 -5.43
C LEU A 271 6.10 -20.62 -4.04
N ALA A 272 6.20 -19.39 -3.58
CA ALA A 272 6.71 -19.09 -2.25
C ALA A 272 5.81 -19.61 -1.13
N VAL A 273 4.49 -19.53 -1.30
CA VAL A 273 3.52 -20.13 -0.37
C VAL A 273 3.68 -21.66 -0.36
N ALA A 274 3.84 -22.30 -1.52
CA ALA A 274 4.12 -23.73 -1.61
C ALA A 274 5.45 -24.10 -0.92
N GLY A 275 6.51 -23.33 -1.15
CA GLY A 275 7.80 -23.48 -0.46
C GLY A 275 7.65 -23.40 1.06
N LEU A 276 6.87 -22.43 1.53
CA LEU A 276 6.57 -22.29 2.96
C LEU A 276 5.83 -23.51 3.51
N LEU A 277 4.81 -24.00 2.82
CA LEU A 277 4.07 -25.20 3.22
C LEU A 277 5.03 -26.41 3.32
N LEU A 278 5.98 -26.54 2.38
CA LEU A 278 7.02 -27.58 2.45
C LEU A 278 7.90 -27.44 3.71
N LEU A 279 8.25 -26.22 4.11
CA LEU A 279 9.02 -25.99 5.36
C LEU A 279 8.25 -26.42 6.62
N LEU A 280 6.91 -26.33 6.58
CA LEU A 280 6.06 -26.71 7.70
C LEU A 280 5.84 -28.23 7.82
N LEU A 281 6.14 -29.02 6.78
CA LEU A 281 6.05 -30.47 6.82
C LEU A 281 6.98 -31.10 7.88
N PRO A 282 6.71 -32.33 8.33
CA PRO A 282 7.54 -33.06 9.27
C PRO A 282 9.01 -33.15 8.83
N ARG A 283 9.94 -33.11 9.80
CA ARG A 283 11.39 -33.08 9.51
C ARG A 283 11.92 -34.27 8.71
N GLY A 284 11.24 -35.41 8.77
CA GLY A 284 11.63 -36.62 8.01
C GLY A 284 11.40 -36.53 6.50
N MET A 285 10.62 -35.56 6.03
CA MET A 285 10.34 -35.42 4.59
C MET A 285 11.49 -34.68 3.89
N ARG A 286 12.29 -35.41 3.10
CA ARG A 286 13.44 -34.87 2.37
C ARG A 286 13.06 -33.74 1.39
N ILE A 287 11.85 -33.75 0.84
CA ILE A 287 11.37 -32.73 -0.12
C ILE A 287 11.44 -31.27 0.42
N ARG A 288 11.60 -31.08 1.73
CA ARG A 288 11.74 -29.76 2.35
C ARG A 288 12.93 -28.93 1.84
N TRP A 289 13.97 -29.56 1.31
CA TRP A 289 15.12 -28.86 0.74
C TRP A 289 14.78 -28.02 -0.49
N LEU A 290 13.64 -28.31 -1.16
CA LEU A 290 13.14 -27.51 -2.28
C LEU A 290 12.57 -26.15 -1.84
N ALA A 291 12.21 -25.99 -0.57
CA ALA A 291 11.52 -24.79 -0.10
C ALA A 291 12.28 -23.47 -0.35
N PRO A 292 13.61 -23.35 -0.10
CA PRO A 292 14.34 -22.13 -0.43
C PRO A 292 14.28 -21.78 -1.91
N PHE A 293 14.37 -22.77 -2.80
CA PHE A 293 14.32 -22.55 -4.25
C PHE A 293 12.95 -22.04 -4.70
N LEU A 294 11.86 -22.53 -4.12
CA LEU A 294 10.51 -22.04 -4.38
C LEU A 294 10.29 -20.61 -3.89
N CYS A 295 11.11 -20.12 -2.96
CA CYS A 295 11.05 -18.74 -2.48
C CYS A 295 11.90 -17.76 -3.34
N VAL A 296 12.82 -18.24 -4.19
CA VAL A 296 13.68 -17.39 -5.04
C VAL A 296 12.87 -16.41 -5.91
N PRO A 297 11.74 -16.80 -6.54
CA PRO A 297 10.94 -15.88 -7.34
C PRO A 297 10.39 -14.66 -6.58
N LEU A 298 10.33 -14.70 -5.24
CA LEU A 298 9.98 -13.51 -4.44
C LEU A 298 11.03 -12.40 -4.51
N LEU A 299 12.27 -12.76 -4.81
CA LEU A 299 13.41 -11.84 -4.81
C LEU A 299 13.69 -11.31 -6.23
N VAL A 300 13.15 -11.99 -7.26
CA VAL A 300 13.30 -11.61 -8.65
C VAL A 300 12.17 -10.66 -9.02
N PRO A 301 12.46 -9.41 -9.38
CA PRO A 301 11.43 -8.49 -9.84
C PRO A 301 10.89 -8.94 -11.20
N ASP A 302 9.57 -8.81 -11.39
CA ASP A 302 8.95 -8.81 -12.71
C ASP A 302 9.33 -7.50 -13.42
N SER A 303 10.56 -7.44 -13.91
CA SER A 303 11.04 -6.25 -14.60
C SER A 303 10.66 -6.35 -16.06
N PRO A 304 10.03 -5.35 -16.61
CA PRO A 304 9.91 -5.28 -18.05
C PRO A 304 11.32 -5.06 -18.61
N ASP A 305 11.75 -5.97 -19.45
CA ASP A 305 12.99 -5.88 -20.16
C ASP A 305 12.88 -4.73 -21.19
N LEU A 306 13.64 -3.67 -20.95
CA LEU A 306 13.94 -2.63 -21.92
C LEU A 306 15.38 -2.79 -22.35
N ASP A 307 15.61 -2.79 -23.65
CA ASP A 307 16.95 -2.73 -24.19
C ASP A 307 17.49 -1.29 -24.18
N PRO A 308 18.82 -1.10 -24.34
CA PRO A 308 19.35 0.23 -24.53
C PRO A 308 18.69 0.92 -25.72
N GLY A 309 18.35 2.21 -25.59
CA GLY A 309 17.65 2.98 -26.61
C GLY A 309 16.12 2.84 -26.57
N GLU A 310 15.55 1.91 -25.79
CA GLU A 310 14.12 1.78 -25.60
C GLU A 310 13.60 2.63 -24.42
N VAL A 311 12.35 3.07 -24.54
CA VAL A 311 11.68 3.87 -23.53
C VAL A 311 10.27 3.31 -23.25
N ARG A 312 9.86 3.39 -21.98
CA ARG A 312 8.49 3.13 -21.57
C ARG A 312 7.97 4.29 -20.74
N VAL A 313 6.78 4.74 -21.10
CA VAL A 313 6.03 5.75 -20.36
C VAL A 313 4.83 5.09 -19.70
N GLU A 314 4.64 5.34 -18.41
CA GLU A 314 3.42 4.94 -17.70
C GLU A 314 2.77 6.17 -17.09
N LEU A 315 1.60 6.55 -17.65
CA LEU A 315 0.74 7.57 -17.10
C LEU A 315 -0.08 6.96 -15.97
N LEU A 316 0.13 7.41 -14.75
CA LEU A 316 -0.52 6.87 -13.57
C LEU A 316 -1.96 7.41 -13.46
N ASP A 317 -2.88 6.56 -12.99
CA ASP A 317 -4.23 7.00 -12.62
C ASP A 317 -4.18 7.69 -11.24
N VAL A 318 -4.06 9.01 -11.27
CA VAL A 318 -4.00 9.88 -10.09
C VAL A 318 -5.30 10.68 -9.89
N GLY A 319 -6.36 10.31 -10.60
CA GLY A 319 -7.57 11.13 -10.71
C GLY A 319 -7.32 12.36 -11.57
N GLN A 320 -7.78 13.53 -11.15
CA GLN A 320 -7.49 14.78 -11.86
C GLN A 320 -6.10 15.27 -11.48
N GLY A 321 -5.18 15.34 -12.46
CA GLY A 321 -3.80 15.75 -12.31
C GLY A 321 -2.82 14.83 -13.05
N LEU A 322 -1.53 15.10 -12.95
CA LEU A 322 -0.50 14.42 -13.73
C LEU A 322 0.55 13.75 -12.84
N ALA A 323 0.82 12.49 -13.12
CA ALA A 323 2.03 11.79 -12.68
C ALA A 323 2.40 10.75 -13.75
N ALA A 324 3.57 10.88 -14.33
CA ALA A 324 4.06 9.97 -15.35
C ALA A 324 5.44 9.41 -14.98
N LEU A 325 5.63 8.12 -15.20
CA LEU A 325 6.92 7.46 -15.05
C LEU A 325 7.52 7.21 -16.42
N VAL A 326 8.76 7.60 -16.60
CA VAL A 326 9.54 7.36 -17.82
C VAL A 326 10.68 6.42 -17.46
N ASP A 327 10.60 5.21 -17.95
CA ASP A 327 11.60 4.16 -17.69
C ASP A 327 12.52 4.01 -18.91
N THR A 328 13.81 3.94 -18.64
CA THR A 328 14.84 3.40 -19.52
C THR A 328 15.32 2.06 -18.94
N ARG A 329 16.28 1.40 -19.56
CA ARG A 329 16.77 0.10 -19.12
C ARG A 329 17.09 0.03 -17.61
N ARG A 330 17.79 1.04 -17.06
CA ARG A 330 18.28 1.06 -15.67
C ARG A 330 17.80 2.25 -14.85
N ASN A 331 17.11 3.20 -15.46
CA ASN A 331 16.76 4.46 -14.80
C ASN A 331 15.27 4.76 -14.97
N THR A 332 14.69 5.38 -13.96
CA THR A 332 13.31 5.88 -13.98
C THR A 332 13.30 7.38 -13.67
N LEU A 333 12.59 8.15 -14.47
CA LEU A 333 12.24 9.53 -14.21
C LEU A 333 10.77 9.59 -13.79
N LEU A 334 10.47 10.35 -12.75
CA LEU A 334 9.09 10.71 -12.40
C LEU A 334 8.82 12.14 -12.87
N TYR A 335 7.82 12.31 -13.71
CA TYR A 335 7.35 13.61 -14.20
C TYR A 335 6.00 13.92 -13.53
N ASP A 336 5.98 14.98 -12.74
CA ASP A 336 4.92 15.40 -11.82
C ASP A 336 4.58 14.39 -10.71
N SER A 337 3.90 14.88 -9.69
CA SER A 337 3.62 14.13 -8.46
C SER A 337 2.14 13.88 -8.20
N GLY A 338 1.29 14.33 -9.13
CA GLY A 338 -0.15 14.26 -8.97
C GLY A 338 -0.70 15.14 -7.85
N PRO A 339 -2.01 15.08 -7.64
CA PRO A 339 -2.69 15.90 -6.65
C PRO A 339 -2.30 15.52 -5.21
N GLY A 340 -2.40 16.51 -4.34
CA GLY A 340 -2.19 16.35 -2.91
C GLY A 340 -2.45 17.66 -2.17
N LYS A 341 -2.66 17.58 -0.88
CA LYS A 341 -2.78 18.75 -0.01
C LYS A 341 -1.71 18.68 1.07
N PRO A 342 -0.79 19.65 1.14
CA PRO A 342 0.31 19.61 2.07
C PRO A 342 -0.17 19.37 3.52
N GLY A 343 0.43 18.37 4.20
CA GLY A 343 0.08 18.02 5.58
C GLY A 343 -1.16 17.14 5.75
N GLU A 344 -2.05 17.05 4.77
CA GLU A 344 -3.28 16.26 4.86
C GLU A 344 -3.16 14.92 4.11
N TRP A 345 -3.01 14.96 2.80
CA TRP A 345 -2.93 13.76 1.97
C TRP A 345 -2.07 13.99 0.71
N ASP A 346 -1.46 12.93 0.21
CA ASP A 346 -0.74 12.92 -1.05
C ASP A 346 -0.76 11.52 -1.70
N LEU A 347 -0.54 11.45 -2.99
CA LEU A 347 -0.51 10.20 -3.76
C LEU A 347 0.89 9.56 -3.82
N ALA A 348 1.90 10.16 -3.22
CA ALA A 348 3.25 9.62 -3.22
C ALA A 348 3.31 8.22 -2.60
N ARG A 349 2.58 7.98 -1.51
CA ARG A 349 2.54 6.68 -0.82
C ARG A 349 1.54 5.69 -1.40
N THR A 350 0.40 6.16 -1.89
CA THR A 350 -0.71 5.30 -2.31
C THR A 350 -0.66 4.91 -3.78
N THR A 351 -0.07 5.75 -4.63
CA THR A 351 -0.01 5.54 -6.08
C THR A 351 1.42 5.46 -6.61
N ILE A 352 2.26 6.48 -6.34
CA ILE A 352 3.60 6.54 -6.94
C ILE A 352 4.54 5.48 -6.36
N ARG A 353 4.62 5.35 -5.02
CA ARG A 353 5.47 4.34 -4.39
C ARG A 353 5.14 2.90 -4.82
N PRO A 354 3.87 2.46 -4.86
CA PRO A 354 3.52 1.13 -5.38
C PRO A 354 3.89 0.96 -6.86
N ALA A 355 3.70 1.98 -7.70
CA ALA A 355 4.12 1.95 -9.09
C ALA A 355 5.65 1.83 -9.23
N MET A 356 6.42 2.56 -8.40
CA MET A 356 7.89 2.45 -8.35
C MET A 356 8.34 1.08 -7.83
N ALA A 357 7.63 0.47 -6.88
CA ALA A 357 8.00 -0.83 -6.33
C ALA A 357 7.93 -1.99 -7.33
N THR A 358 7.21 -1.82 -8.45
CA THR A 358 7.18 -2.80 -9.55
C THR A 358 8.37 -2.67 -10.50
N ARG A 359 9.29 -1.74 -10.27
CA ARG A 359 10.45 -1.42 -11.11
C ARG A 359 11.75 -1.88 -10.48
N ASN A 360 12.77 -2.11 -11.30
CA ASN A 360 14.10 -2.51 -10.83
C ASN A 360 14.73 -1.47 -9.92
N THR A 361 14.59 -0.19 -10.26
CA THR A 361 15.25 0.90 -9.55
C THR A 361 14.58 1.29 -8.24
N ARG A 362 13.29 0.98 -8.04
CA ARG A 362 12.45 1.29 -6.85
C ARG A 362 12.49 2.75 -6.38
N VAL A 363 13.47 3.50 -6.81
CA VAL A 363 13.69 4.92 -6.50
C VAL A 363 13.85 5.65 -7.82
N PRO A 364 13.12 6.73 -8.07
CA PRO A 364 13.34 7.53 -9.27
C PRO A 364 14.73 8.16 -9.22
N LYS A 365 15.44 8.15 -10.32
CA LYS A 365 16.74 8.82 -10.43
C LYS A 365 16.62 10.34 -10.48
N LEU A 366 15.49 10.80 -11.00
CA LEU A 366 15.16 12.22 -11.13
C LEU A 366 13.65 12.40 -10.99
N ILE A 367 13.24 13.45 -10.29
CA ILE A 367 11.86 13.93 -10.23
C ILE A 367 11.84 15.27 -10.96
N VAL A 368 10.91 15.42 -11.91
CA VAL A 368 10.66 16.68 -12.62
C VAL A 368 9.25 17.14 -12.27
N ILE A 369 9.10 18.36 -11.78
CA ILE A 369 7.79 18.98 -11.55
C ILE A 369 7.58 20.05 -12.61
N SER A 370 6.54 19.91 -13.40
CA SER A 370 6.26 20.81 -14.52
C SER A 370 6.02 22.23 -14.04
N HIS A 371 5.14 22.43 -13.07
CA HIS A 371 4.81 23.71 -12.44
C HIS A 371 4.24 23.51 -11.03
N GLY A 372 3.87 24.60 -10.34
CA GLY A 372 3.55 24.59 -8.92
C GLY A 372 2.10 24.26 -8.57
N ASP A 373 1.21 23.99 -9.53
CA ASP A 373 -0.19 23.74 -9.25
C ASP A 373 -0.40 22.42 -8.50
N MET A 374 -1.45 22.37 -7.70
CA MET A 374 -1.67 21.27 -6.72
C MET A 374 -1.88 19.91 -7.39
N ASP A 375 -2.40 19.87 -8.59
CA ASP A 375 -2.61 18.63 -9.36
C ASP A 375 -1.34 18.11 -10.06
N HIS A 376 -0.23 18.88 -9.99
CA HIS A 376 1.10 18.51 -10.48
C HIS A 376 2.12 18.39 -9.35
N ALA A 377 2.16 19.38 -8.44
CA ALA A 377 3.14 19.46 -7.35
C ALA A 377 2.60 18.97 -5.99
N GLY A 378 1.32 18.61 -5.89
CA GLY A 378 0.66 18.28 -4.61
C GLY A 378 1.29 17.13 -3.84
N GLY A 379 1.82 16.13 -4.55
CA GLY A 379 2.52 14.99 -3.95
C GLY A 379 3.98 15.23 -3.59
N LEU A 380 4.56 16.38 -3.96
CA LEU A 380 6.00 16.65 -3.80
C LEU A 380 6.49 16.53 -2.36
N GLY A 381 5.70 17.02 -1.39
CA GLY A 381 6.02 16.89 0.03
C GLY A 381 6.16 15.43 0.48
N GLY A 382 5.28 14.55 -0.01
CA GLY A 382 5.36 13.10 0.21
C GLY A 382 6.57 12.47 -0.45
N LEU A 383 6.87 12.86 -1.68
CA LEU A 383 8.04 12.36 -2.42
C LEU A 383 9.36 12.74 -1.75
N ARG A 384 9.50 13.97 -1.25
CA ARG A 384 10.68 14.40 -0.48
C ARG A 384 10.90 13.56 0.77
N ARG A 385 9.82 13.17 1.46
CA ARG A 385 9.89 12.27 2.63
C ARG A 385 10.24 10.83 2.24
N LEU A 386 9.76 10.34 1.10
CA LEU A 386 10.01 8.98 0.62
C LEU A 386 11.40 8.83 0.00
N TYR A 387 11.86 9.87 -0.72
CA TYR A 387 13.07 9.88 -1.52
C TYR A 387 13.92 11.13 -1.24
N PRO A 388 14.44 11.31 0.00
CA PRO A 388 15.09 12.56 0.43
C PRO A 388 16.35 12.92 -0.36
N HIS A 389 17.01 11.93 -0.97
CA HIS A 389 18.24 12.13 -1.73
C HIS A 389 18.04 12.24 -3.25
N VAL A 390 16.80 12.13 -3.72
CA VAL A 390 16.52 12.23 -5.15
C VAL A 390 16.54 13.69 -5.58
N ARG A 391 17.27 13.96 -6.68
CA ARG A 391 17.30 15.29 -7.29
C ARG A 391 15.92 15.64 -7.84
N ILE A 392 15.50 16.87 -7.56
CA ILE A 392 14.24 17.43 -8.06
C ILE A 392 14.58 18.57 -9.01
N LEU A 393 14.00 18.57 -10.19
CA LEU A 393 13.98 19.69 -11.12
C LEU A 393 12.55 20.22 -11.18
N GLY A 394 12.36 21.50 -11.36
CA GLY A 394 11.00 22.03 -11.50
C GLY A 394 10.95 23.54 -11.53
N ASN A 395 9.75 24.03 -11.81
CA ASN A 395 9.38 25.43 -11.74
C ASN A 395 8.24 25.58 -10.73
N LEU A 396 8.57 25.94 -9.48
CA LEU A 396 7.64 25.86 -8.34
C LEU A 396 7.20 27.25 -7.82
N GLY A 397 7.45 28.31 -8.56
CA GLY A 397 7.04 29.67 -8.17
C GLY A 397 8.05 30.36 -7.24
N GLU A 398 8.40 29.78 -6.11
CA GLU A 398 9.33 30.37 -5.12
C GLU A 398 10.82 30.17 -5.47
N GLY A 399 11.12 29.39 -6.51
CA GLY A 399 12.48 29.13 -6.97
C GLY A 399 12.53 28.14 -8.12
N ARG A 400 13.32 28.45 -9.14
CA ARG A 400 13.63 27.50 -10.20
C ARG A 400 14.67 26.51 -9.71
N ILE A 401 14.30 25.26 -9.67
CA ILE A 401 15.23 24.17 -9.39
C ILE A 401 15.64 23.55 -10.72
N GLY A 402 16.46 24.29 -11.50
CA GLY A 402 17.18 23.73 -12.63
C GLY A 402 16.40 23.33 -13.89
N CYS A 403 15.05 23.51 -13.96
CA CYS A 403 14.32 23.23 -15.19
C CYS A 403 14.43 24.40 -16.16
N THR A 404 15.38 24.32 -17.09
CA THR A 404 15.59 25.33 -18.13
C THR A 404 15.88 24.67 -19.47
N ARG A 405 15.53 25.34 -20.57
CA ARG A 405 15.73 24.91 -21.95
C ARG A 405 17.14 24.44 -22.33
N GLN A 406 18.15 24.77 -21.53
CA GLN A 406 19.53 24.35 -21.78
C GLN A 406 19.85 22.95 -21.26
N LEU A 407 18.95 22.38 -20.41
CA LEU A 407 19.18 21.11 -19.76
C LEU A 407 18.95 19.96 -20.73
N ARG A 408 19.98 19.14 -20.91
CA ARG A 408 19.94 17.90 -21.69
C ARG A 408 20.84 16.86 -21.05
N TRP A 409 20.44 15.60 -21.14
CA TRP A 409 21.22 14.44 -20.69
C TRP A 409 20.76 13.18 -21.43
N SER A 410 21.48 12.10 -21.27
CA SER A 410 21.06 10.80 -21.78
C SER A 410 21.20 9.71 -20.72
N TRP A 411 20.34 8.72 -20.77
CA TRP A 411 20.39 7.50 -19.97
C TRP A 411 20.12 6.30 -20.85
N ASP A 412 20.94 5.27 -20.76
CA ASP A 412 20.76 3.99 -21.45
C ASP A 412 20.46 4.15 -22.96
N GLY A 413 21.05 5.11 -23.65
CA GLY A 413 20.80 5.40 -25.07
C GLY A 413 19.59 6.31 -25.34
N VAL A 414 18.79 6.68 -24.33
CA VAL A 414 17.65 7.58 -24.45
C VAL A 414 18.05 9.01 -24.09
N GLY A 415 17.77 9.97 -24.97
CA GLY A 415 18.04 11.39 -24.80
C GLY A 415 16.89 12.12 -24.11
N PHE A 416 17.19 13.00 -23.18
CA PHE A 416 16.25 13.86 -22.49
C PHE A 416 16.61 15.32 -22.76
N ARG A 417 15.63 16.13 -23.11
CA ARG A 417 15.81 17.56 -23.40
C ARG A 417 14.68 18.37 -22.81
N VAL A 418 15.01 19.40 -22.05
CA VAL A 418 14.04 20.42 -21.63
C VAL A 418 13.88 21.44 -22.75
N LEU A 419 12.66 21.64 -23.23
CA LEU A 419 12.32 22.56 -24.33
C LEU A 419 11.86 23.92 -23.81
N HIS A 420 11.27 23.97 -22.62
CA HIS A 420 10.71 25.15 -21.97
C HIS A 420 10.75 24.96 -20.44
N PRO A 421 10.87 26.03 -19.62
CA PRO A 421 10.98 27.44 -19.96
C PRO A 421 12.38 27.88 -20.35
N GLY A 422 12.45 29.04 -21.00
CA GLY A 422 13.71 29.72 -21.21
C GLY A 422 14.34 30.23 -19.89
N PRO A 423 15.65 30.44 -19.81
CA PRO A 423 16.36 30.75 -18.56
C PRO A 423 15.91 32.05 -17.88
N ARG A 424 15.35 33.00 -18.63
CA ARG A 424 14.91 34.30 -18.14
C ARG A 424 13.38 34.42 -18.00
N LEU A 425 12.62 33.37 -18.33
CA LEU A 425 11.14 33.42 -18.21
C LEU A 425 10.77 33.46 -16.72
N PRO A 426 9.97 34.45 -16.26
CA PRO A 426 9.47 34.43 -14.87
C PRO A 426 8.50 33.26 -14.66
N TYR A 427 8.15 33.00 -13.40
CA TYR A 427 7.07 32.04 -13.11
C TYR A 427 5.71 32.65 -13.54
N LEU A 428 4.99 31.94 -14.38
CA LEU A 428 3.70 32.33 -14.94
C LEU A 428 2.66 31.19 -14.82
N GLY A 429 2.73 30.38 -13.73
CA GLY A 429 1.87 29.20 -13.57
C GLY A 429 2.06 28.22 -14.73
N ASN A 430 0.95 27.78 -15.33
CA ASN A 430 0.89 26.83 -16.44
C ASN A 430 1.83 27.22 -17.60
N ALA A 431 1.86 28.50 -17.96
CA ALA A 431 2.68 29.01 -19.07
C ALA A 431 4.19 28.89 -18.82
N SER A 432 4.61 28.51 -17.62
CA SER A 432 6.02 28.25 -17.29
C SER A 432 6.31 26.77 -17.00
N SER A 433 5.39 25.87 -17.40
CA SER A 433 5.57 24.42 -17.26
C SER A 433 6.89 23.93 -17.86
N CYS A 434 7.52 22.98 -17.20
CA CYS A 434 8.73 22.32 -17.65
C CYS A 434 8.41 21.35 -18.79
N VAL A 435 8.49 21.78 -20.03
CA VAL A 435 8.27 20.94 -21.21
C VAL A 435 9.46 20.06 -21.48
N MET A 436 9.27 18.77 -21.56
CA MET A 436 10.34 17.81 -21.78
C MET A 436 10.07 16.93 -23.00
N SER A 437 11.09 16.79 -23.86
CA SER A 437 11.15 15.79 -24.93
C SER A 437 12.07 14.66 -24.52
N VAL A 438 11.60 13.43 -24.68
CA VAL A 438 12.38 12.20 -24.47
C VAL A 438 12.53 11.51 -25.82
N VAL A 439 13.75 11.34 -26.27
CA VAL A 439 14.10 10.83 -27.60
C VAL A 439 14.73 9.47 -27.44
N ALA A 440 14.03 8.44 -27.89
CA ALA A 440 14.49 7.06 -27.99
C ALA A 440 14.86 6.72 -29.44
N GLU A 441 15.49 5.59 -29.69
CA GLU A 441 15.79 5.12 -31.05
C GLU A 441 14.54 4.92 -31.89
N GLN A 442 13.42 4.59 -31.22
CA GLN A 442 12.17 4.17 -31.83
C GLN A 442 11.13 5.30 -31.98
N GLY A 443 11.46 6.51 -31.53
CA GLY A 443 10.58 7.64 -31.56
C GLY A 443 10.75 8.58 -30.37
N ALA A 444 9.94 9.62 -30.32
CA ALA A 444 10.00 10.64 -29.27
C ALA A 444 8.70 10.73 -28.46
N VAL A 445 8.85 11.06 -27.18
CA VAL A 445 7.77 11.33 -26.24
C VAL A 445 7.80 12.78 -25.83
N LEU A 446 6.65 13.43 -25.82
CA LEU A 446 6.49 14.79 -25.31
C LEU A 446 5.71 14.83 -24.01
N LEU A 447 6.30 15.45 -23.00
CA LEU A 447 5.70 15.74 -21.70
C LEU A 447 5.61 17.26 -21.54
N PRO A 448 4.47 17.87 -21.92
CA PRO A 448 4.38 19.33 -22.01
C PRO A 448 3.98 20.02 -20.70
N GLY A 449 3.48 19.29 -19.70
CA GLY A 449 2.78 19.87 -18.56
C GLY A 449 1.52 20.60 -19.01
N ASP A 450 1.22 21.75 -18.41
CA ASP A 450 -0.02 22.48 -18.65
C ASP A 450 0.15 23.73 -19.55
N VAL A 451 1.09 23.66 -20.50
CA VAL A 451 1.30 24.78 -21.44
C VAL A 451 0.04 25.11 -22.22
N ASP A 452 -0.13 26.40 -22.49
CA ASP A 452 -1.22 26.96 -23.28
C ASP A 452 -0.82 27.16 -24.75
N ALA A 453 -1.80 27.63 -25.56
CA ALA A 453 -1.61 27.93 -26.98
C ALA A 453 -0.46 28.93 -27.25
N ALA A 454 -0.18 29.83 -26.34
CA ALA A 454 0.88 30.83 -26.53
C ALA A 454 2.27 30.18 -26.45
N VAL A 455 2.45 29.27 -25.50
CA VAL A 455 3.67 28.47 -25.35
C VAL A 455 3.82 27.48 -26.52
N GLU A 456 2.74 26.82 -26.94
CA GLU A 456 2.72 25.96 -28.12
C GLU A 456 3.21 26.72 -29.37
N ALA A 457 2.64 27.92 -29.64
CA ALA A 457 3.06 28.74 -30.75
C ALA A 457 4.53 29.15 -30.70
N ARG A 458 5.10 29.33 -29.51
CA ARG A 458 6.53 29.59 -29.33
C ARG A 458 7.36 28.35 -29.67
N LEU A 459 7.00 27.18 -29.14
CA LEU A 459 7.71 25.92 -29.39
C LEU A 459 7.65 25.53 -30.87
N LEU A 460 6.55 25.82 -31.55
CA LEU A 460 6.41 25.63 -32.99
C LEU A 460 7.40 26.49 -33.79
N ARG A 461 7.60 27.76 -33.41
CA ARG A 461 8.63 28.63 -34.03
C ARG A 461 10.05 28.12 -33.79
N GLU A 462 10.29 27.44 -32.70
CA GLU A 462 11.56 26.82 -32.33
C GLU A 462 11.80 25.45 -32.98
N ASN A 463 10.90 25.06 -33.90
CA ASN A 463 10.96 23.84 -34.68
C ASN A 463 10.95 22.55 -33.81
N ILE A 464 9.97 22.46 -32.90
CA ILE A 464 9.70 21.20 -32.20
C ILE A 464 9.46 20.08 -33.22
N GLY A 465 10.15 18.96 -33.08
CA GLY A 465 10.06 17.80 -33.96
C GLY A 465 8.75 17.02 -33.82
N GLU A 466 8.61 15.96 -34.60
CA GLU A 466 7.55 14.97 -34.45
C GLU A 466 7.75 14.20 -33.13
N HIS A 467 6.61 13.78 -32.53
CA HIS A 467 6.61 12.99 -31.29
C HIS A 467 5.52 11.93 -31.40
N GLU A 468 5.90 10.67 -31.40
CA GLU A 468 5.00 9.53 -31.56
C GLU A 468 4.04 9.38 -30.39
N LEU A 469 4.46 9.80 -29.20
CA LEU A 469 3.65 9.79 -27.99
C LEU A 469 3.62 11.18 -27.36
N VAL A 470 2.42 11.68 -27.11
CA VAL A 470 2.21 12.97 -26.44
C VAL A 470 1.33 12.78 -25.22
N VAL A 471 1.76 13.28 -24.07
CA VAL A 471 0.82 13.56 -22.98
C VAL A 471 0.11 14.86 -23.32
N ALA A 472 -1.21 14.86 -23.30
CA ALA A 472 -1.97 16.03 -23.71
C ALA A 472 -1.69 17.23 -22.81
N PRO A 473 -1.33 18.40 -23.35
CA PRO A 473 -1.12 19.59 -22.54
C PRO A 473 -2.39 19.94 -21.77
N HIS A 474 -2.22 20.36 -20.52
CA HIS A 474 -3.30 20.85 -19.65
C HIS A 474 -4.50 19.89 -19.61
N HIS A 475 -4.22 18.60 -19.48
CA HIS A 475 -5.20 17.50 -19.39
C HIS A 475 -6.20 17.44 -20.58
N GLY A 476 -5.89 18.08 -21.70
CA GLY A 476 -6.79 18.22 -22.85
C GLY A 476 -7.77 19.39 -22.72
N SER A 477 -7.37 20.49 -22.10
CA SER A 477 -8.11 21.73 -22.04
C SER A 477 -8.26 22.38 -23.42
N ARG A 478 -9.34 23.12 -23.63
CA ARG A 478 -9.55 23.97 -24.84
C ARG A 478 -8.50 25.06 -25.04
N THR A 479 -7.77 25.43 -23.97
CA THR A 479 -6.75 26.45 -24.01
C THR A 479 -5.42 25.98 -24.61
N SER A 480 -5.33 24.68 -24.93
CA SER A 480 -4.14 24.01 -25.44
C SER A 480 -4.48 23.07 -26.61
N SER A 481 -3.48 22.34 -27.08
CA SER A 481 -3.61 21.38 -28.19
C SER A 481 -4.15 22.03 -29.45
N THR A 482 -3.53 23.14 -29.87
CA THR A 482 -3.95 23.86 -31.09
C THR A 482 -3.85 22.98 -32.35
N PRO A 483 -4.63 23.23 -33.42
CA PRO A 483 -4.52 22.45 -34.65
C PRO A 483 -3.10 22.35 -35.19
N ARG A 484 -2.39 23.50 -35.27
CA ARG A 484 -1.00 23.54 -35.71
C ARG A 484 -0.04 22.74 -34.83
N TRP A 485 -0.33 22.65 -33.52
CA TRP A 485 0.42 21.84 -32.58
C TRP A 485 0.27 20.35 -32.90
N VAL A 486 -0.96 19.89 -33.07
CA VAL A 486 -1.26 18.49 -33.38
C VAL A 486 -0.69 18.08 -34.74
N GLU A 487 -0.89 18.91 -35.78
CA GLU A 487 -0.34 18.71 -37.12
C GLU A 487 1.17 18.64 -37.16
N ARG A 488 1.86 19.44 -36.31
CA ARG A 488 3.33 19.46 -36.26
C ARG A 488 3.92 18.26 -35.54
N LEU A 489 3.29 17.85 -34.43
CA LEU A 489 3.76 16.72 -33.62
C LEU A 489 3.49 15.37 -34.28
N ARG A 490 2.40 15.24 -35.03
CA ARG A 490 1.95 13.98 -35.67
C ARG A 490 1.96 12.79 -34.72
N PRO A 491 1.32 12.87 -33.55
CA PRO A 491 1.38 11.80 -32.58
C PRO A 491 0.62 10.58 -33.08
N ARG A 492 1.16 9.39 -32.79
CA ARG A 492 0.46 8.12 -32.99
C ARG A 492 -0.46 7.79 -31.83
N ALA A 493 -0.11 8.29 -30.63
CA ALA A 493 -0.96 8.19 -29.45
C ALA A 493 -0.88 9.47 -28.62
N VAL A 494 -2.02 9.86 -28.07
CA VAL A 494 -2.13 10.93 -27.08
C VAL A 494 -2.73 10.37 -25.79
N LEU A 495 -2.13 10.72 -24.65
CA LEU A 495 -2.56 10.31 -23.32
C LEU A 495 -3.14 11.50 -22.56
N PHE A 496 -4.39 11.38 -22.12
CA PHE A 496 -5.06 12.38 -21.31
C PHE A 496 -5.02 11.98 -19.83
N ALA A 497 -4.38 12.79 -19.02
CA ALA A 497 -4.31 12.63 -17.57
C ALA A 497 -5.55 13.26 -16.91
N ALA A 498 -6.67 12.56 -16.87
CA ALA A 498 -7.94 13.09 -16.39
C ALA A 498 -8.64 12.11 -15.45
N GLY A 499 -9.32 12.66 -14.44
CA GLY A 499 -10.14 11.85 -13.53
C GLY A 499 -11.56 11.64 -14.07
N PRO A 500 -12.19 10.49 -13.78
CA PRO A 500 -13.57 10.25 -14.20
C PRO A 500 -14.51 11.27 -13.55
N GLY A 501 -15.40 11.86 -14.36
CA GLY A 501 -16.37 12.85 -13.89
C GLY A 501 -15.76 14.13 -13.31
N ASN A 502 -14.54 14.50 -13.73
CA ASN A 502 -13.88 15.69 -13.21
C ASN A 502 -14.68 16.98 -13.50
N ARG A 503 -14.64 17.92 -12.55
CA ARG A 503 -15.41 19.18 -12.59
C ARG A 503 -15.05 20.11 -13.75
N PHE A 504 -13.92 19.89 -14.41
CA PHE A 504 -13.43 20.74 -15.51
C PHE A 504 -13.93 20.25 -16.88
N GLY A 505 -14.54 19.06 -16.95
CA GLY A 505 -14.95 18.43 -18.19
C GLY A 505 -13.79 18.02 -19.09
N PHE A 506 -12.62 17.70 -18.50
CA PHE A 506 -11.43 17.25 -19.24
C PHE A 506 -11.46 15.74 -19.50
N PRO A 507 -10.91 15.28 -20.64
CA PRO A 507 -10.49 16.09 -21.79
C PRO A 507 -11.67 16.71 -22.54
N ASP A 508 -11.48 17.92 -23.11
CA ASP A 508 -12.50 18.56 -23.94
C ASP A 508 -12.74 17.72 -25.20
N PRO A 509 -14.03 17.45 -25.56
CA PRO A 509 -14.35 16.63 -26.73
C PRO A 509 -13.78 17.16 -28.04
N GLY A 510 -13.72 18.48 -28.22
CA GLY A 510 -13.15 19.08 -29.42
C GLY A 510 -11.63 18.90 -29.50
N VAL A 511 -10.94 18.84 -28.35
CA VAL A 511 -9.50 18.52 -28.28
C VAL A 511 -9.29 17.06 -28.63
N VAL A 512 -10.08 16.15 -28.06
CA VAL A 512 -10.00 14.71 -28.37
C VAL A 512 -10.21 14.48 -29.86
N GLN A 513 -11.27 15.08 -30.42
CA GLN A 513 -11.59 14.93 -31.83
C GLN A 513 -10.44 15.41 -32.73
N ARG A 514 -9.77 16.50 -32.38
CA ARG A 514 -8.63 17.03 -33.13
C ARG A 514 -7.47 16.04 -33.24
N TYR A 515 -7.18 15.28 -32.18
CA TYR A 515 -6.16 14.22 -32.21
C TYR A 515 -6.64 13.00 -33.00
N LEU A 516 -7.92 12.65 -32.89
CA LEU A 516 -8.50 11.55 -33.68
C LEU A 516 -8.47 11.87 -35.18
N ASP A 517 -8.83 13.11 -35.59
CA ASP A 517 -8.77 13.57 -36.97
C ASP A 517 -7.34 13.56 -37.54
N ALA A 518 -6.34 13.76 -36.68
CA ALA A 518 -4.94 13.63 -37.05
C ALA A 518 -4.44 12.17 -37.07
N GLY A 519 -5.32 11.18 -36.85
CA GLY A 519 -5.00 9.75 -36.86
C GLY A 519 -4.36 9.21 -35.58
N ALA A 520 -4.35 9.98 -34.49
CA ALA A 520 -3.79 9.55 -33.22
C ALA A 520 -4.78 8.67 -32.42
N LEU A 521 -4.27 7.66 -31.73
CA LEU A 521 -5.04 6.93 -30.71
C LEU A 521 -5.16 7.81 -29.45
N ALA A 522 -6.39 8.17 -29.08
CA ALA A 522 -6.67 8.98 -27.90
C ALA A 522 -7.03 8.09 -26.70
N LEU A 523 -6.27 8.15 -25.62
CA LEU A 523 -6.44 7.34 -24.41
C LEU A 523 -6.52 8.23 -23.17
N SER A 524 -7.51 7.99 -22.30
CA SER A 524 -7.69 8.71 -21.04
C SER A 524 -7.50 7.81 -19.82
N THR A 525 -6.84 8.33 -18.78
CA THR A 525 -6.78 7.62 -17.47
C THR A 525 -8.18 7.51 -16.84
N ALA A 526 -9.11 8.41 -17.15
CA ALA A 526 -10.51 8.31 -16.73
C ALA A 526 -11.18 7.02 -17.20
N ASP A 527 -10.86 6.57 -18.41
CA ASP A 527 -11.50 5.41 -19.05
C ASP A 527 -10.67 4.13 -18.87
N CYS A 528 -9.35 4.22 -19.00
CA CYS A 528 -8.44 3.09 -19.08
C CYS A 528 -7.72 2.77 -17.75
N GLY A 529 -7.80 3.65 -16.75
CA GLY A 529 -6.93 3.61 -15.57
C GLY A 529 -5.50 4.00 -15.97
N ALA A 530 -4.50 3.53 -15.23
CA ALA A 530 -3.11 3.78 -15.63
C ALA A 530 -2.82 3.19 -17.02
N ILE A 531 -2.11 3.97 -17.85
CA ILE A 531 -1.80 3.63 -19.24
C ILE A 531 -0.30 3.48 -19.40
N ARG A 532 0.13 2.36 -19.93
CA ARG A 532 1.53 2.06 -20.21
C ARG A 532 1.76 2.02 -21.71
N VAL A 533 2.77 2.73 -22.18
CA VAL A 533 3.21 2.76 -23.57
C VAL A 533 4.70 2.45 -23.62
N ALA A 534 5.10 1.42 -24.34
CA ALA A 534 6.51 1.10 -24.57
C ALA A 534 6.86 1.23 -26.06
N MET A 535 8.00 1.85 -26.33
CA MET A 535 8.60 1.99 -27.65
C MET A 535 9.79 1.03 -27.72
N LYS A 536 9.55 -0.19 -28.21
CA LYS A 536 10.56 -1.25 -28.31
C LYS A 536 10.97 -1.56 -29.73
N ARG A 537 10.11 -1.27 -30.71
CA ARG A 537 10.35 -1.53 -32.13
C ARG A 537 10.05 -0.29 -32.95
N PRO A 538 10.80 -0.06 -34.05
CA PRO A 538 10.50 1.04 -34.95
C PRO A 538 9.04 1.03 -35.40
N GLY A 539 8.38 2.17 -35.19
CA GLY A 539 7.00 2.34 -35.61
C GLY A 539 5.96 1.50 -34.86
N ALA A 540 6.28 0.84 -33.74
CA ALA A 540 5.30 0.10 -32.92
C ALA A 540 5.22 0.68 -31.51
N LEU A 541 3.99 1.00 -31.06
CA LEU A 541 3.68 1.33 -29.68
C LEU A 541 3.04 0.11 -29.01
N GLU A 542 3.73 -0.46 -28.00
CA GLU A 542 3.13 -1.49 -27.15
C GLU A 542 2.30 -0.82 -26.07
N LEU A 543 0.99 -0.98 -26.15
CA LEU A 543 0.03 -0.32 -25.28
C LEU A 543 -0.58 -1.31 -24.29
N ALA A 544 -0.75 -0.90 -23.05
CA ALA A 544 -1.47 -1.66 -22.03
C ALA A 544 -2.18 -0.72 -21.05
N SER A 545 -3.37 -1.10 -20.63
CA SER A 545 -4.14 -0.35 -19.64
C SER A 545 -4.43 -1.16 -18.38
N ALA A 546 -4.43 -0.48 -17.24
CA ALA A 546 -4.61 -1.15 -15.96
C ALA A 546 -6.01 -1.74 -15.78
N ARG A 547 -7.04 -1.12 -16.34
CA ARG A 547 -8.42 -1.63 -16.23
C ARG A 547 -8.63 -2.89 -17.06
N ARG A 548 -8.04 -2.97 -18.24
CA ARG A 548 -8.13 -4.17 -19.10
C ARG A 548 -7.25 -5.31 -18.61
N ALA A 549 -6.05 -4.98 -18.14
CA ALA A 549 -5.11 -5.97 -17.61
C ALA A 549 -5.60 -6.61 -16.29
N ARG A 550 -6.47 -5.92 -15.54
CA ARG A 550 -7.01 -6.38 -14.25
C ARG A 550 -8.51 -6.07 -14.15
N PRO A 551 -9.35 -6.72 -14.97
CA PRO A 551 -10.79 -6.53 -14.87
C PRO A 551 -11.29 -6.98 -13.50
N ALA A 552 -12.21 -6.22 -12.93
CA ALA A 552 -12.82 -6.57 -11.66
C ALA A 552 -14.29 -6.09 -11.65
N PRO A 553 -15.25 -6.90 -11.14
CA PRO A 553 -16.68 -6.57 -11.18
C PRO A 553 -17.05 -5.25 -10.51
N TRP A 554 -16.23 -4.80 -9.55
CA TRP A 554 -16.44 -3.53 -8.81
C TRP A 554 -15.68 -2.34 -9.40
N ARG A 555 -14.95 -2.50 -10.53
CA ARG A 555 -14.30 -1.42 -11.25
C ARG A 555 -15.18 -1.00 -12.42
N TRP A 556 -15.09 0.28 -12.79
CA TRP A 556 -15.64 0.73 -14.04
C TRP A 556 -15.07 -0.12 -15.19
N PRO A 557 -15.91 -0.68 -16.06
CA PRO A 557 -15.41 -1.43 -17.20
C PRO A 557 -14.51 -0.51 -18.04
N PRO A 558 -13.43 -1.03 -18.64
CA PRO A 558 -12.63 -0.26 -19.57
C PRO A 558 -13.47 0.11 -20.77
N ALA A 559 -13.28 1.33 -21.27
CA ALA A 559 -13.90 1.70 -22.53
C ALA A 559 -13.40 0.77 -23.67
N PRO A 560 -14.20 0.53 -24.71
CA PRO A 560 -13.82 -0.42 -25.79
C PRO A 560 -12.49 -0.11 -26.46
N HIS A 561 -12.11 1.16 -26.53
CA HIS A 561 -10.86 1.63 -27.15
C HIS A 561 -9.63 1.50 -26.21
N CYS A 562 -9.78 1.09 -24.94
CA CYS A 562 -8.66 0.88 -24.03
C CYS A 562 -7.87 -0.38 -24.43
N PRO A 563 -6.54 -0.32 -24.57
CA PRO A 563 -5.68 -1.42 -24.98
C PRO A 563 -5.50 -2.49 -23.90
#